data_02fc72cfcfe463a1d8bf3ba347b9449d
#
_entry.id   02fc72cfcfe463a1d8bf3ba347b9449d
#
_cell.length_a   1.000
_cell.length_b   1.000
_cell.length_c   1.000
_cell.angle_alpha   90.00
_cell.angle_beta   90.00
_cell.angle_gamma   90.00
#
_symmetry.space_group_name_H-M   'P 1'
#
loop_
_entity.id
_entity.type
_entity.pdbx_description
1 polymer ?
#
loop_
_entity_poly.entity_id
_entity_poly.type
_entity_poly.pdbx_seq_one_letter_code
_entity_poly.pdbx_strand_id
1 'polypeptide(L)'
;MANWFGGVKEFKASVLYFILKQRYKIILHSNPNEPSDLVFGNPLQQARKILSYQNTKRVFYTGENEAPNFNLFDYAIGFDELDFNDRYLRMPLYYAYLHYKAMLVNDTTSPYKLKALYTLKKPSHKFKENHPNLCAVVNGETDPLKRGFASFVASNPNAPIRNAFYDALNSIEPVAGGGSVRNTLGYKVKNKNEFLSQYKFNLCFENSQGYGYVTEKILDAYFSHTIPIYWGSPSVAKDFNPKSFVNVHDFKNFDEAIDYIRYLHTHQNAYLDMLYENPLNSVNEKAGFYQDLSFEKILDFFKNILENDTIYHNPSALYRDLNEPLVSVDDLRRDHERLLSKATPLLELSQNTSFKIYRKAYQKSLPLLRAIRRWIKK
;
A
#
# COMPACT_ATOMS: atom_id res chain seq x y z
N MET A 1 -3.23 -14.38 18.58
CA MET A 1 -3.14 -13.40 17.50
C MET A 1 -4.21 -13.72 16.45
N ALA A 2 -5.13 -12.79 16.21
CA ALA A 2 -6.03 -12.92 15.07
C ALA A 2 -5.27 -12.54 13.79
N ASN A 3 -5.36 -13.33 12.86
CA ASN A 3 -4.78 -13.62 11.55
C ASN A 3 -4.32 -12.52 10.56
N TRP A 4 -4.19 -11.24 10.94
CA TRP A 4 -3.68 -10.26 9.96
C TRP A 4 -2.24 -10.58 9.54
N PHE A 5 -1.46 -11.08 10.46
CA PHE A 5 -0.06 -11.44 10.22
C PHE A 5 0.12 -12.88 9.69
N GLY A 6 -0.95 -13.61 9.36
CA GLY A 6 -0.82 -15.00 8.89
C GLY A 6 -0.45 -16.02 9.98
N GLY A 7 0.01 -15.55 11.15
CA GLY A 7 0.41 -16.39 12.28
C GLY A 7 1.56 -15.82 13.11
N VAL A 8 2.08 -16.66 14.01
CA VAL A 8 3.18 -16.30 14.93
C VAL A 8 4.48 -16.00 14.18
N LYS A 9 4.78 -16.77 13.12
CA LYS A 9 6.01 -16.62 12.34
C LYS A 9 6.02 -15.31 11.58
N GLU A 10 4.92 -15.00 10.94
CA GLU A 10 4.73 -13.79 10.14
C GLU A 10 4.72 -12.54 11.03
N PHE A 11 4.09 -12.61 12.22
CA PHE A 11 4.16 -11.50 13.18
C PHE A 11 5.60 -11.26 13.66
N LYS A 12 6.37 -12.31 13.96
CA LYS A 12 7.79 -12.16 14.34
C LYS A 12 8.65 -11.51 13.24
N ALA A 13 8.23 -11.62 12.00
CA ALA A 13 8.87 -10.96 10.85
C ALA A 13 8.34 -9.54 10.60
N SER A 14 7.37 -9.07 11.37
CA SER A 14 6.76 -7.75 11.16
C SER A 14 7.55 -6.62 11.81
N VAL A 15 7.39 -5.43 11.25
CA VAL A 15 7.92 -4.18 11.81
C VAL A 15 7.40 -3.94 13.24
N LEU A 16 6.13 -4.25 13.49
CA LEU A 16 5.53 -4.03 14.79
C LEU A 16 6.19 -4.89 15.86
N TYR A 17 6.47 -6.16 15.57
CA TYR A 17 7.24 -7.02 16.48
C TYR A 17 8.66 -6.50 16.69
N PHE A 18 9.33 -6.05 15.63
CA PHE A 18 10.67 -5.47 15.71
C PHE A 18 10.72 -4.25 16.64
N ILE A 19 9.73 -3.36 16.57
CA ILE A 19 9.63 -2.19 17.45
C ILE A 19 9.31 -2.60 18.88
N LEU A 20 8.29 -3.40 19.09
CA LEU A 20 7.81 -3.78 20.43
C LEU A 20 8.87 -4.53 21.24
N LYS A 21 9.67 -5.41 20.61
CA LYS A 21 10.74 -6.13 21.29
C LYS A 21 11.86 -5.24 21.84
N GLN A 22 11.93 -3.96 21.45
CA GLN A 22 12.90 -3.01 22.00
C GLN A 22 12.61 -2.67 23.48
N ARG A 23 11.34 -2.75 23.87
CA ARG A 23 10.90 -2.39 25.22
C ARG A 23 10.28 -3.58 25.99
N TYR A 24 9.70 -4.57 25.28
CA TYR A 24 8.90 -5.62 25.89
C TYR A 24 9.44 -7.03 25.60
N LYS A 25 9.32 -7.93 26.60
CA LYS A 25 9.44 -9.37 26.40
C LYS A 25 8.11 -9.89 25.87
N ILE A 26 8.07 -10.35 24.62
CA ILE A 26 6.85 -10.72 23.92
C ILE A 26 6.65 -12.23 23.95
N ILE A 27 5.53 -12.66 24.50
CA ILE A 27 5.06 -14.06 24.47
C ILE A 27 3.89 -14.14 23.48
N LEU A 28 3.96 -15.04 22.52
CA LEU A 28 2.98 -15.15 21.44
C LEU A 28 2.26 -16.49 21.50
N HIS A 29 0.94 -16.45 21.49
CA HIS A 29 0.08 -17.61 21.30
C HIS A 29 -1.14 -17.26 20.44
N SER A 30 -1.89 -18.26 20.01
CA SER A 30 -3.09 -18.09 19.16
C SER A 30 -4.37 -18.67 19.79
N ASN A 31 -4.27 -19.17 21.01
CA ASN A 31 -5.40 -19.73 21.74
C ASN A 31 -6.20 -18.59 22.44
N PRO A 32 -7.48 -18.36 22.09
CA PRO A 32 -8.28 -17.30 22.74
C PRO A 32 -8.62 -17.60 24.20
N ASN A 33 -8.45 -18.83 24.67
CA ASN A 33 -8.69 -19.22 26.07
C ASN A 33 -7.47 -18.99 26.96
N GLU A 34 -6.32 -18.67 26.40
CA GLU A 34 -5.14 -18.28 27.18
C GLU A 34 -5.17 -16.79 27.49
N PRO A 35 -4.84 -16.38 28.75
CA PRO A 35 -4.74 -14.98 29.10
C PRO A 35 -3.78 -14.22 28.18
N SER A 36 -4.20 -13.06 27.69
CA SER A 36 -3.40 -12.21 26.82
C SER A 36 -3.63 -10.75 27.16
N ASP A 37 -2.57 -9.94 27.12
CA ASP A 37 -2.68 -8.51 27.32
C ASP A 37 -3.41 -7.85 26.15
N LEU A 38 -3.10 -8.28 24.92
CA LEU A 38 -3.72 -7.76 23.70
C LEU A 38 -3.84 -8.78 22.59
N VAL A 39 -4.79 -8.54 21.69
CA VAL A 39 -4.98 -9.27 20.44
C VAL A 39 -5.05 -8.30 19.27
N PHE A 40 -4.29 -8.59 18.22
CA PHE A 40 -4.38 -7.85 16.97
C PHE A 40 -5.41 -8.47 16.04
N GLY A 41 -6.21 -7.65 15.42
CA GLY A 41 -7.22 -8.06 14.47
C GLY A 41 -7.41 -7.07 13.32
N ASN A 42 -8.04 -7.58 12.29
CA ASN A 42 -8.42 -6.85 11.09
C ASN A 42 -9.79 -7.36 10.65
N PRO A 43 -10.74 -6.51 10.27
CA PRO A 43 -12.06 -6.95 9.83
C PRO A 43 -12.05 -7.78 8.55
N LEU A 44 -11.02 -7.64 7.69
CA LEU A 44 -10.90 -8.41 6.44
C LEU A 44 -10.64 -9.91 6.63
N GLN A 45 -10.09 -10.30 7.77
CA GLN A 45 -9.71 -11.70 8.00
C GLN A 45 -10.24 -12.20 9.34
N GLN A 46 -11.37 -12.89 9.32
CA GLN A 46 -11.91 -13.59 10.48
C GLN A 46 -12.36 -12.65 11.61
N ALA A 47 -13.12 -11.60 11.29
CA ALA A 47 -13.72 -10.70 12.26
C ALA A 47 -14.44 -11.47 13.39
N ARG A 48 -15.06 -12.63 13.11
CA ARG A 48 -15.64 -13.50 14.13
C ARG A 48 -14.65 -13.98 15.18
N LYS A 49 -13.39 -14.20 14.82
CA LYS A 49 -12.39 -14.64 15.81
C LYS A 49 -12.07 -13.57 16.83
N ILE A 50 -12.14 -12.29 16.47
CA ILE A 50 -11.87 -11.22 17.42
C ILE A 50 -12.93 -11.19 18.54
N LEU A 51 -14.16 -11.58 18.25
CA LEU A 51 -15.25 -11.64 19.23
C LEU A 51 -15.03 -12.68 20.32
N SER A 52 -14.19 -13.69 20.10
CA SER A 52 -13.85 -14.70 21.12
C SER A 52 -12.91 -14.19 22.21
N TYR A 53 -12.21 -13.08 21.98
CA TYR A 53 -11.30 -12.46 22.93
C TYR A 53 -12.03 -11.43 23.81
N GLN A 54 -12.88 -11.88 24.72
CA GLN A 54 -13.79 -11.03 25.51
C GLN A 54 -13.08 -10.21 26.60
N ASN A 55 -12.05 -10.79 27.22
CA ASN A 55 -11.31 -10.16 28.32
C ASN A 55 -9.91 -9.71 27.91
N THR A 56 -9.72 -9.45 26.61
CA THR A 56 -8.43 -9.07 26.04
C THR A 56 -8.60 -7.79 25.24
N LYS A 57 -7.73 -6.81 25.42
CA LYS A 57 -7.75 -5.57 24.62
C LYS A 57 -7.54 -5.89 23.15
N ARG A 58 -8.44 -5.42 22.32
CA ARG A 58 -8.44 -5.66 20.87
C ARG A 58 -7.85 -4.47 20.16
N VAL A 59 -6.77 -4.71 19.41
CA VAL A 59 -6.06 -3.67 18.63
C VAL A 59 -6.31 -3.91 17.16
N PHE A 60 -6.97 -2.97 16.51
CA PHE A 60 -7.11 -2.95 15.04
C PHE A 60 -5.77 -2.58 14.41
N TYR A 61 -5.38 -3.29 13.35
CA TYR A 61 -4.25 -2.94 12.51
C TYR A 61 -4.50 -3.40 11.07
N THR A 62 -4.39 -2.49 10.11
CA THR A 62 -4.58 -2.79 8.69
C THR A 62 -3.55 -2.13 7.79
N GLY A 63 -3.26 -2.78 6.66
CA GLY A 63 -2.54 -2.20 5.53
C GLY A 63 -3.45 -1.92 4.33
N GLU A 64 -4.75 -2.24 4.46
CA GLU A 64 -5.76 -2.03 3.43
C GLU A 64 -6.59 -0.76 3.72
N ASN A 65 -7.29 -0.23 2.69
CA ASN A 65 -8.09 0.98 2.82
C ASN A 65 -9.39 0.71 3.63
N GLU A 66 -9.23 0.53 4.94
CA GLU A 66 -10.31 0.27 5.88
C GLU A 66 -10.15 1.11 7.15
N ALA A 67 -11.22 1.77 7.54
CA ALA A 67 -11.29 2.53 8.77
C ALA A 67 -11.49 1.60 9.99
N PRO A 68 -10.94 1.96 11.18
CA PRO A 68 -11.13 1.18 12.39
C PRO A 68 -12.57 1.19 12.88
N ASN A 69 -13.08 0.02 13.26
CA ASN A 69 -14.38 -0.11 13.91
C ASN A 69 -14.23 -0.20 15.44
N PHE A 70 -14.39 0.93 16.12
CA PHE A 70 -14.25 1.02 17.59
C PHE A 70 -15.40 0.38 18.39
N ASN A 71 -16.42 -0.17 17.73
CA ASN A 71 -17.36 -1.07 18.40
C ASN A 71 -16.75 -2.47 18.61
N LEU A 72 -15.81 -2.85 17.77
CA LEU A 72 -15.14 -4.16 17.84
C LEU A 72 -13.75 -4.10 18.47
N PHE A 73 -13.08 -2.94 18.38
CA PHE A 73 -11.70 -2.75 18.80
C PHE A 73 -11.58 -1.68 19.88
N ASP A 74 -10.76 -1.95 20.88
CA ASP A 74 -10.47 -1.00 21.96
C ASP A 74 -9.53 0.11 21.48
N TYR A 75 -8.53 -0.27 20.69
CA TYR A 75 -7.51 0.59 20.13
C TYR A 75 -7.32 0.32 18.65
N ALA A 76 -6.77 1.29 17.93
CA ALA A 76 -6.50 1.11 16.51
C ALA A 76 -5.19 1.77 16.07
N ILE A 77 -4.52 1.09 15.14
CA ILE A 77 -3.42 1.62 14.34
C ILE A 77 -3.90 1.62 12.88
N GLY A 78 -4.01 2.79 12.27
CA GLY A 78 -4.55 2.94 10.93
C GLY A 78 -3.89 4.10 10.19
N PHE A 79 -4.38 4.39 9.01
CA PHE A 79 -3.88 5.48 8.16
C PHE A 79 -4.80 6.71 8.18
N ASP A 80 -6.05 6.55 8.62
CA ASP A 80 -7.04 7.63 8.62
C ASP A 80 -6.56 8.86 9.39
N GLU A 81 -6.99 10.02 8.93
CA GLU A 81 -6.78 11.30 9.64
C GLU A 81 -7.82 11.44 10.76
N LEU A 82 -7.82 10.48 11.66
CA LEU A 82 -8.75 10.37 12.77
C LEU A 82 -8.06 10.86 14.05
N ASP A 83 -8.74 11.69 14.81
CA ASP A 83 -8.39 11.99 16.18
C ASP A 83 -9.36 11.23 17.11
N PHE A 84 -8.82 10.26 17.85
CA PHE A 84 -9.55 9.50 18.85
C PHE A 84 -8.73 9.37 20.13
N ASN A 85 -8.08 10.45 20.49
CA ASN A 85 -7.20 10.56 21.64
C ASN A 85 -6.14 9.43 21.70
N ASP A 86 -5.96 8.86 22.86
CA ASP A 86 -5.01 7.78 23.17
C ASP A 86 -5.41 6.40 22.64
N ARG A 87 -6.60 6.27 22.03
CA ARG A 87 -7.10 5.01 21.45
C ARG A 87 -6.74 4.82 19.98
N TYR A 88 -6.22 5.85 19.31
CA TYR A 88 -5.86 5.78 17.90
C TYR A 88 -4.44 6.26 17.63
N LEU A 89 -3.68 5.46 16.88
CA LEU A 89 -2.38 5.84 16.37
C LEU A 89 -2.42 5.89 14.83
N ARG A 90 -2.23 7.08 14.25
CA ARG A 90 -2.07 7.18 12.80
C ARG A 90 -0.68 6.64 12.42
N MET A 91 -0.68 5.55 11.63
CA MET A 91 0.51 4.91 11.07
C MET A 91 0.22 4.43 9.64
N PRO A 92 0.24 5.29 8.63
CA PRO A 92 0.07 4.91 7.23
C PRO A 92 1.08 3.84 6.80
N LEU A 93 0.75 3.06 5.78
CA LEU A 93 1.57 1.91 5.39
C LEU A 93 2.97 2.32 4.90
N TYR A 94 3.13 3.49 4.27
CA TYR A 94 4.45 3.99 3.90
C TYR A 94 5.37 4.13 5.12
N TYR A 95 4.81 4.49 6.26
CA TYR A 95 5.51 4.60 7.52
C TYR A 95 6.02 3.24 8.02
N ALA A 96 5.14 2.23 8.03
CA ALA A 96 5.55 0.86 8.34
C ALA A 96 6.65 0.35 7.38
N TYR A 97 6.60 0.76 6.11
CA TYR A 97 7.61 0.42 5.12
C TYR A 97 8.97 1.09 5.37
N LEU A 98 8.98 2.34 5.84
CA LEU A 98 10.21 3.01 6.28
C LEU A 98 10.86 2.24 7.45
N HIS A 99 10.07 1.87 8.45
CA HIS A 99 10.56 1.07 9.58
C HIS A 99 11.00 -0.33 9.16
N TYR A 100 10.35 -0.92 8.18
CA TYR A 100 10.79 -2.19 7.60
C TYR A 100 12.20 -2.09 6.99
N LYS A 101 12.51 -1.00 6.31
CA LYS A 101 13.87 -0.74 5.81
C LYS A 101 14.89 -0.63 6.94
N ALA A 102 14.53 0.05 8.04
CA ALA A 102 15.38 0.10 9.25
C ALA A 102 15.60 -1.29 9.87
N MET A 103 14.53 -2.09 9.95
CA MET A 103 14.59 -3.45 10.46
C MET A 103 15.55 -4.32 9.64
N LEU A 104 15.56 -4.20 8.31
CA LEU A 104 16.43 -4.98 7.43
C LEU A 104 17.92 -4.73 7.67
N VAL A 105 18.28 -3.52 8.09
CA VAL A 105 19.67 -3.15 8.44
C VAL A 105 19.94 -3.22 9.94
N ASN A 106 18.98 -3.76 10.72
CA ASN A 106 19.03 -3.86 12.17
C ASN A 106 19.34 -2.50 12.87
N ASP A 107 18.84 -1.41 12.30
CA ASP A 107 18.98 -0.09 12.88
C ASP A 107 17.92 0.12 13.96
N THR A 108 18.35 0.01 15.22
CA THR A 108 17.49 0.19 16.40
C THR A 108 17.51 1.64 16.91
N THR A 109 18.29 2.51 16.28
CA THR A 109 18.64 3.81 16.87
C THR A 109 17.65 4.92 16.56
N SER A 110 16.47 4.63 16.12
CA SER A 110 15.43 5.57 15.74
C SER A 110 15.38 5.85 14.23
N PRO A 111 14.17 5.99 13.67
CA PRO A 111 13.98 6.39 12.28
C PRO A 111 14.63 7.74 11.94
N TYR A 112 14.94 8.58 12.91
CA TYR A 112 15.69 9.81 12.68
C TYR A 112 17.14 9.60 12.23
N LYS A 113 17.72 8.44 12.52
CA LYS A 113 19.02 8.04 11.97
C LYS A 113 18.88 7.29 10.63
N LEU A 114 17.69 7.03 10.19
CA LEU A 114 17.41 6.71 8.79
C LEU A 114 17.81 7.90 7.87
N LYS A 115 18.77 8.74 8.28
CA LYS A 115 19.53 9.59 7.37
C LYS A 115 19.91 8.89 6.07
N ALA A 116 20.11 7.58 6.08
CA ALA A 116 20.30 6.81 4.87
C ALA A 116 19.02 6.69 4.01
N LEU A 117 17.83 6.79 4.59
CA LEU A 117 16.56 6.89 3.87
C LEU A 117 16.23 8.35 3.55
N TYR A 118 16.67 9.32 4.39
CA TYR A 118 16.61 10.74 4.09
C TYR A 118 17.65 11.19 3.06
N THR A 119 18.73 10.50 2.97
CA THR A 119 19.63 10.54 1.84
C THR A 119 19.12 9.53 0.78
N LEU A 120 17.88 9.66 0.39
CA LEU A 120 17.60 9.76 -1.02
C LEU A 120 18.45 10.96 -1.45
N LYS A 121 19.75 10.74 -1.68
CA LYS A 121 20.73 11.78 -1.93
C LYS A 121 20.39 12.44 -3.24
N LYS A 122 19.39 13.30 -3.15
CA LYS A 122 19.20 14.28 -4.18
C LYS A 122 20.36 15.26 -4.03
N PRO A 123 21.09 15.54 -5.10
CA PRO A 123 22.10 16.57 -5.04
C PRO A 123 21.48 17.83 -4.41
N SER A 124 22.16 18.43 -3.43
CA SER A 124 21.66 19.65 -2.80
C SER A 124 21.39 20.71 -3.86
N HIS A 125 20.52 21.67 -3.58
CA HIS A 125 20.27 22.84 -4.45
C HIS A 125 21.60 23.50 -4.87
N LYS A 126 22.53 23.58 -3.96
CA LYS A 126 23.89 24.07 -4.16
C LYS A 126 24.70 23.25 -5.17
N PHE A 127 24.45 21.95 -5.28
CA PHE A 127 25.07 21.11 -6.30
C PHE A 127 24.52 21.41 -7.69
N LYS A 128 23.21 21.68 -7.81
CA LYS A 128 22.58 22.10 -9.06
C LYS A 128 23.13 23.43 -9.56
N GLU A 129 23.29 24.40 -8.67
CA GLU A 129 23.84 25.73 -8.99
C GLU A 129 25.29 25.64 -9.48
N ASN A 130 26.10 24.78 -8.86
CA ASN A 130 27.51 24.62 -9.19
C ASN A 130 27.78 23.69 -10.37
N HIS A 131 26.79 22.85 -10.74
CA HIS A 131 26.95 21.82 -11.80
C HIS A 131 25.71 21.73 -12.69
N PRO A 132 25.30 22.80 -13.37
CA PRO A 132 24.08 22.82 -14.19
C PRO A 132 24.08 21.80 -15.30
N ASN A 133 25.26 21.34 -15.75
CA ASN A 133 25.41 20.34 -16.83
C ASN A 133 25.73 18.93 -16.30
N LEU A 134 25.91 18.78 -15.01
CA LEU A 134 26.26 17.50 -14.35
C LEU A 134 25.09 16.99 -13.53
N CYS A 135 23.95 16.80 -14.14
CA CYS A 135 22.97 15.83 -13.67
C CYS A 135 23.43 14.40 -13.90
N ALA A 136 24.71 14.25 -14.03
CA ALA A 136 25.38 12.99 -14.26
C ALA A 136 25.74 12.35 -12.93
N VAL A 137 25.28 11.13 -12.77
CA VAL A 137 26.06 10.07 -12.11
C VAL A 137 26.65 10.47 -10.76
N VAL A 138 25.81 10.69 -9.78
CA VAL A 138 26.25 10.58 -8.39
C VAL A 138 26.08 9.10 -8.02
N ASN A 139 27.19 8.41 -7.80
CA ASN A 139 27.29 7.01 -7.38
C ASN A 139 26.91 5.93 -8.42
N GLY A 140 27.21 6.09 -9.69
CA GLY A 140 26.96 5.05 -10.71
C GLY A 140 25.52 5.01 -11.25
N GLU A 141 24.71 6.02 -10.97
CA GLU A 141 23.36 6.16 -11.50
C GLU A 141 23.38 6.58 -12.97
N THR A 142 22.41 6.06 -13.72
CA THR A 142 22.20 6.50 -15.11
C THR A 142 21.76 7.96 -15.14
N ASP A 143 22.27 8.71 -16.12
CA ASP A 143 21.86 10.10 -16.39
C ASP A 143 20.33 10.20 -16.41
N PRO A 144 19.69 10.95 -15.47
CA PRO A 144 18.25 11.02 -15.35
C PRO A 144 17.55 11.57 -16.60
N LEU A 145 18.27 12.36 -17.41
CA LEU A 145 17.73 12.90 -18.66
C LEU A 145 17.62 11.85 -19.77
N LYS A 146 18.42 10.78 -19.71
CA LYS A 146 18.45 9.68 -20.68
C LYS A 146 17.50 8.53 -20.35
N ARG A 147 16.81 8.60 -19.21
CA ARG A 147 15.86 7.56 -18.79
C ARG A 147 14.62 7.52 -19.71
N GLY A 148 14.02 6.34 -19.81
CA GLY A 148 12.73 6.16 -20.48
C GLY A 148 11.64 7.03 -19.85
N PHE A 149 10.50 7.15 -20.51
CA PHE A 149 9.45 8.07 -20.09
C PHE A 149 8.86 7.69 -18.72
N ALA A 150 8.07 6.63 -18.68
CA ALA A 150 7.37 6.27 -17.46
C ALA A 150 7.31 4.74 -17.26
N SER A 151 7.19 4.33 -16.00
CA SER A 151 7.06 2.93 -15.57
C SER A 151 5.79 2.70 -14.76
N PHE A 152 5.33 1.43 -14.77
CA PHE A 152 4.17 0.98 -14.03
C PHE A 152 4.38 -0.45 -13.53
N VAL A 153 4.20 -0.71 -12.23
CA VAL A 153 4.29 -2.04 -11.65
C VAL A 153 3.11 -2.29 -10.72
N ALA A 154 2.14 -3.06 -11.18
CA ALA A 154 0.97 -3.44 -10.40
C ALA A 154 0.61 -4.91 -10.62
N SER A 155 0.02 -5.54 -9.58
CA SER A 155 -0.44 -6.93 -9.61
C SER A 155 -1.95 -7.07 -9.42
N ASN A 156 -2.61 -6.10 -8.77
CA ASN A 156 -4.05 -6.11 -8.59
C ASN A 156 -4.74 -5.47 -9.82
N PRO A 157 -5.57 -6.20 -10.58
CA PRO A 157 -6.30 -5.63 -11.72
C PRO A 157 -7.48 -4.74 -11.32
N ASN A 158 -7.97 -4.87 -10.07
CA ASN A 158 -9.18 -4.20 -9.59
C ASN A 158 -8.89 -2.77 -9.06
N ALA A 159 -8.40 -1.90 -9.95
CA ALA A 159 -8.13 -0.50 -9.67
C ALA A 159 -8.48 0.34 -10.92
N PRO A 160 -9.78 0.62 -11.15
CA PRO A 160 -10.26 1.17 -12.41
C PRO A 160 -9.65 2.54 -12.72
N ILE A 161 -9.52 3.42 -11.74
CA ILE A 161 -8.92 4.76 -11.92
C ILE A 161 -7.46 4.65 -12.35
N ARG A 162 -6.69 3.81 -11.69
CA ARG A 162 -5.29 3.54 -12.04
C ARG A 162 -5.14 2.99 -13.47
N ASN A 163 -6.00 2.04 -13.82
CA ASN A 163 -5.95 1.43 -15.14
C ASN A 163 -6.34 2.44 -16.24
N ALA A 164 -7.38 3.25 -16.00
CA ALA A 164 -7.80 4.30 -16.93
C ALA A 164 -6.72 5.37 -17.13
N PHE A 165 -6.06 5.80 -16.06
CA PHE A 165 -4.95 6.77 -16.18
C PHE A 165 -3.74 6.17 -16.92
N TYR A 166 -3.40 4.91 -16.64
CA TYR A 166 -2.35 4.20 -17.39
C TYR A 166 -2.67 4.19 -18.88
N ASP A 167 -3.89 3.80 -19.26
CA ASP A 167 -4.31 3.70 -20.66
C ASP A 167 -4.27 5.08 -21.36
N ALA A 168 -4.73 6.14 -20.67
CA ALA A 168 -4.68 7.50 -21.17
C ALA A 168 -3.23 7.99 -21.37
N LEU A 169 -2.35 7.81 -20.38
CA LEU A 169 -0.95 8.22 -20.49
C LEU A 169 -0.20 7.41 -21.56
N ASN A 170 -0.42 6.09 -21.61
CA ASN A 170 0.23 5.20 -22.58
C ASN A 170 -0.21 5.43 -24.02
N SER A 171 -1.39 6.04 -24.25
CA SER A 171 -1.84 6.42 -25.59
C SER A 171 -1.05 7.60 -26.18
N ILE A 172 -0.38 8.38 -25.32
CA ILE A 172 0.39 9.58 -25.70
C ILE A 172 1.88 9.26 -25.75
N GLU A 173 2.41 8.59 -24.73
CA GLU A 173 3.81 8.22 -24.63
C GLU A 173 3.92 6.82 -23.99
N PRO A 174 4.72 5.89 -24.54
CA PRO A 174 4.80 4.52 -24.05
C PRO A 174 5.16 4.41 -22.56
N VAL A 175 4.33 3.71 -21.79
CA VAL A 175 4.55 3.41 -20.37
C VAL A 175 4.96 1.95 -20.21
N ALA A 176 6.16 1.72 -19.67
CA ALA A 176 6.68 0.38 -19.48
C ALA A 176 5.99 -0.33 -18.30
N GLY A 177 5.32 -1.44 -18.56
CA GLY A 177 4.61 -2.25 -17.57
C GLY A 177 5.41 -3.46 -17.12
N GLY A 178 5.86 -3.49 -15.86
CA GLY A 178 6.68 -4.58 -15.29
C GLY A 178 5.94 -5.53 -14.34
N GLY A 179 4.65 -5.29 -14.06
CA GLY A 179 3.82 -6.08 -13.15
C GLY A 179 3.02 -7.19 -13.83
N SER A 180 1.93 -7.64 -13.18
CA SER A 180 0.97 -8.58 -13.79
C SER A 180 -0.08 -7.85 -14.61
N VAL A 181 -0.34 -6.59 -14.29
CA VAL A 181 -1.32 -5.71 -14.96
C VAL A 181 -0.58 -4.84 -15.94
N ARG A 182 -1.13 -4.69 -17.16
CA ARG A 182 -0.51 -3.87 -18.24
C ARG A 182 0.97 -4.23 -18.49
N ASN A 183 1.30 -5.51 -18.47
CA ASN A 183 2.66 -5.99 -18.70
C ASN A 183 3.08 -5.78 -20.16
N THR A 184 4.14 -5.04 -20.39
CA THR A 184 4.69 -4.77 -21.74
C THR A 184 5.99 -5.53 -22.01
N LEU A 185 6.56 -6.19 -20.99
CA LEU A 185 7.84 -6.86 -21.06
C LEU A 185 7.73 -8.34 -21.41
N GLY A 186 6.53 -8.94 -21.26
CA GLY A 186 6.34 -10.39 -21.37
C GLY A 186 6.76 -11.19 -20.14
N TYR A 187 7.34 -10.55 -19.14
CA TYR A 187 7.72 -11.15 -17.85
C TYR A 187 7.52 -10.16 -16.69
N LYS A 188 7.41 -10.66 -15.47
CA LYS A 188 7.38 -9.82 -14.27
C LYS A 188 8.78 -9.44 -13.84
N VAL A 189 8.98 -8.17 -13.52
CA VAL A 189 10.27 -7.69 -13.01
C VAL A 189 10.59 -8.32 -11.65
N LYS A 190 11.84 -8.75 -11.48
CA LYS A 190 12.33 -9.36 -10.23
C LYS A 190 12.77 -8.28 -9.23
N ASN A 191 13.47 -7.27 -9.71
CA ASN A 191 13.92 -6.13 -8.91
C ASN A 191 13.15 -4.88 -9.34
N LYS A 192 12.15 -4.51 -8.54
CA LYS A 192 11.29 -3.39 -8.81
C LYS A 192 12.06 -2.07 -8.86
N ASN A 193 12.92 -1.82 -7.88
CA ASN A 193 13.66 -0.55 -7.79
C ASN A 193 14.60 -0.36 -8.98
N GLU A 194 15.31 -1.40 -9.38
CA GLU A 194 16.18 -1.39 -10.57
C GLU A 194 15.38 -1.11 -11.84
N PHE A 195 14.20 -1.72 -11.98
CA PHE A 195 13.33 -1.45 -13.12
C PHE A 195 12.83 0.00 -13.12
N LEU A 196 12.33 0.49 -11.99
CA LEU A 196 11.80 1.86 -11.89
C LEU A 196 12.89 2.90 -12.16
N SER A 197 14.13 2.68 -11.72
CA SER A 197 15.24 3.63 -11.90
C SER A 197 15.62 3.91 -13.35
N GLN A 198 15.14 3.10 -14.29
CA GLN A 198 15.35 3.27 -15.72
C GLN A 198 14.41 4.31 -16.36
N TYR A 199 13.42 4.83 -15.59
CA TYR A 199 12.39 5.73 -16.10
C TYR A 199 12.37 7.06 -15.34
N LYS A 200 11.91 8.13 -16.01
CA LYS A 200 11.77 9.47 -15.41
C LYS A 200 10.63 9.52 -14.40
N PHE A 201 9.53 8.83 -14.70
CA PHE A 201 8.31 8.83 -13.89
C PHE A 201 7.89 7.41 -13.51
N ASN A 202 7.19 7.28 -12.37
CA ASN A 202 6.53 6.04 -12.00
C ASN A 202 5.08 6.29 -11.57
N LEU A 203 4.15 5.52 -12.10
CA LEU A 203 2.73 5.57 -11.70
C LEU A 203 2.56 4.93 -10.32
N CYS A 204 2.31 5.77 -9.31
CA CYS A 204 2.18 5.41 -7.90
C CYS A 204 0.72 5.51 -7.44
N PHE A 205 -0.20 4.92 -8.20
CA PHE A 205 -1.63 4.94 -7.88
C PHE A 205 -1.97 3.91 -6.84
N GLU A 206 -2.68 4.33 -5.81
CA GLU A 206 -3.28 3.40 -4.85
C GLU A 206 -4.40 2.57 -5.50
N ASN A 207 -4.82 1.50 -4.83
CA ASN A 207 -5.91 0.65 -5.35
C ASN A 207 -7.27 1.37 -5.26
N SER A 208 -7.43 2.24 -4.27
CA SER A 208 -8.63 3.01 -4.00
C SER A 208 -8.28 4.36 -3.37
N GLN A 209 -9.20 5.31 -3.40
CA GLN A 209 -9.05 6.59 -2.75
C GLN A 209 -9.41 6.50 -1.27
N GLY A 210 -8.63 7.16 -0.40
CA GLY A 210 -8.92 7.29 1.02
C GLY A 210 -8.03 8.35 1.67
N TYR A 211 -8.61 9.20 2.52
CA TYR A 211 -7.84 10.21 3.26
C TYR A 211 -6.81 9.53 4.18
N GLY A 212 -5.56 9.94 4.05
CA GLY A 212 -4.45 9.34 4.80
C GLY A 212 -3.95 8.00 4.27
N TYR A 213 -4.70 7.34 3.35
CA TYR A 213 -4.31 6.05 2.77
C TYR A 213 -3.15 6.23 1.77
N VAL A 214 -1.94 6.15 2.29
CA VAL A 214 -0.70 6.24 1.52
C VAL A 214 0.14 5.00 1.81
N THR A 215 0.47 4.25 0.76
CA THR A 215 1.20 2.99 0.88
C THR A 215 2.68 3.14 0.46
N GLU A 216 3.37 2.02 0.34
CA GLU A 216 4.77 1.97 -0.11
C GLU A 216 5.00 2.46 -1.55
N LYS A 217 3.97 2.59 -2.36
CA LYS A 217 4.09 2.86 -3.81
C LYS A 217 4.82 4.17 -4.12
N ILE A 218 4.50 5.23 -3.39
CA ILE A 218 5.18 6.51 -3.56
C ILE A 218 6.65 6.44 -3.12
N LEU A 219 6.95 5.66 -2.05
CA LEU A 219 8.31 5.43 -1.60
C LEU A 219 9.14 4.60 -2.58
N ASP A 220 8.55 3.62 -3.24
CA ASP A 220 9.25 2.84 -4.27
C ASP A 220 9.77 3.73 -5.40
N ALA A 221 9.00 4.75 -5.80
CA ALA A 221 9.45 5.74 -6.77
C ALA A 221 10.60 6.58 -6.22
N TYR A 222 10.49 7.09 -5.01
CA TYR A 222 11.56 7.88 -4.39
C TYR A 222 12.84 7.07 -4.17
N PHE A 223 12.74 5.81 -3.73
CA PHE A 223 13.91 4.92 -3.58
C PHE A 223 14.56 4.55 -4.91
N SER A 224 13.81 4.66 -6.01
CA SER A 224 14.31 4.42 -7.36
C SER A 224 14.76 5.70 -8.07
N HIS A 225 14.79 6.85 -7.37
CA HIS A 225 15.16 8.17 -7.90
C HIS A 225 14.36 8.55 -9.15
N THR A 226 13.04 8.27 -9.13
CA THR A 226 12.10 8.61 -10.19
C THR A 226 10.99 9.49 -9.61
N ILE A 227 10.38 10.36 -10.44
CA ILE A 227 9.30 11.22 -10.00
C ILE A 227 8.01 10.38 -9.87
N PRO A 228 7.37 10.36 -8.67
CA PRO A 228 6.06 9.74 -8.53
C PRO A 228 4.97 10.51 -9.29
N ILE A 229 4.11 9.80 -10.04
CA ILE A 229 2.81 10.28 -10.46
C ILE A 229 1.79 9.62 -9.54
N TYR A 230 1.25 10.37 -8.58
CA TYR A 230 0.49 9.83 -7.47
C TYR A 230 -1.00 10.12 -7.56
N TRP A 231 -1.80 9.12 -7.24
CA TRP A 231 -3.23 9.23 -6.98
C TRP A 231 -3.63 8.25 -5.86
N GLY A 232 -4.49 8.68 -4.94
CA GLY A 232 -4.96 7.87 -3.82
C GLY A 232 -5.48 8.74 -2.70
N SER A 233 -4.63 9.11 -1.74
CA SER A 233 -5.02 10.03 -0.67
C SER A 233 -5.09 11.47 -1.17
N PRO A 234 -6.27 12.15 -1.07
CA PRO A 234 -6.35 13.58 -1.36
C PRO A 234 -5.50 14.44 -0.43
N SER A 235 -5.16 13.92 0.74
CA SER A 235 -4.34 14.61 1.75
C SER A 235 -2.86 14.24 1.72
N VAL A 236 -2.38 13.60 0.66
CA VAL A 236 -0.99 13.14 0.53
C VAL A 236 0.05 14.26 0.75
N ALA A 237 -0.31 15.50 0.45
CA ALA A 237 0.53 16.68 0.70
C ALA A 237 0.79 16.96 2.19
N LYS A 238 0.05 16.35 3.11
CA LYS A 238 0.36 16.39 4.54
C LYS A 238 1.54 15.48 4.90
N ASP A 239 1.74 14.42 4.15
CA ASP A 239 2.78 13.42 4.39
C ASP A 239 4.04 13.71 3.54
N PHE A 240 3.86 14.16 2.29
CA PHE A 240 4.95 14.37 1.33
C PHE A 240 4.97 15.81 0.78
N ASN A 241 6.17 16.26 0.42
CA ASN A 241 6.36 17.58 -0.18
C ASN A 241 5.71 17.63 -1.59
N PRO A 242 4.69 18.48 -1.81
CA PRO A 242 3.98 18.53 -3.08
C PRO A 242 4.87 18.95 -4.27
N LYS A 243 6.04 19.57 -4.02
CA LYS A 243 7.00 19.93 -5.08
C LYS A 243 7.80 18.73 -5.61
N SER A 244 7.75 17.59 -4.93
CA SER A 244 8.58 16.41 -5.26
C SER A 244 7.88 15.34 -6.09
N PHE A 245 6.59 15.50 -6.38
CA PHE A 245 5.80 14.52 -7.14
C PHE A 245 4.66 15.21 -7.91
N VAL A 246 4.11 14.51 -8.88
CA VAL A 246 2.90 14.93 -9.60
C VAL A 246 1.69 14.37 -8.86
N ASN A 247 0.92 15.23 -8.19
CA ASN A 247 -0.32 14.84 -7.53
C ASN A 247 -1.49 14.96 -8.51
N VAL A 248 -2.06 13.86 -8.96
CA VAL A 248 -3.16 13.86 -9.93
C VAL A 248 -4.42 14.55 -9.38
N HIS A 249 -4.59 14.61 -8.05
CA HIS A 249 -5.69 15.35 -7.43
C HIS A 249 -5.62 16.87 -7.59
N ASP A 250 -4.46 17.43 -7.97
CA ASP A 250 -4.29 18.88 -8.15
C ASP A 250 -4.81 19.37 -9.53
N PHE A 251 -5.24 18.45 -10.39
CA PHE A 251 -5.74 18.73 -11.74
C PHE A 251 -7.23 18.42 -11.87
N LYS A 252 -7.93 19.13 -12.74
CA LYS A 252 -9.37 18.96 -12.94
C LYS A 252 -9.73 17.61 -13.59
N ASN A 253 -8.83 17.09 -14.42
CA ASN A 253 -9.00 15.83 -15.16
C ASN A 253 -7.64 15.21 -15.51
N PHE A 254 -7.67 14.03 -16.11
CA PHE A 254 -6.46 13.33 -16.52
C PHE A 254 -5.67 14.05 -17.61
N ASP A 255 -6.35 14.72 -18.52
CA ASP A 255 -5.69 15.41 -19.64
C ASP A 255 -4.78 16.53 -19.13
N GLU A 256 -5.26 17.35 -18.19
CA GLU A 256 -4.45 18.39 -17.56
C GLU A 256 -3.23 17.80 -16.82
N ALA A 257 -3.42 16.70 -16.09
CA ALA A 257 -2.32 16.01 -15.39
C ALA A 257 -1.29 15.46 -16.39
N ILE A 258 -1.76 14.86 -17.47
CA ILE A 258 -0.91 14.29 -18.53
C ILE A 258 -0.15 15.39 -19.27
N ASP A 259 -0.79 16.51 -19.57
CA ASP A 259 -0.12 17.66 -20.20
C ASP A 259 1.00 18.23 -19.30
N TYR A 260 0.77 18.27 -17.99
CA TYR A 260 1.82 18.66 -17.03
C TYR A 260 2.97 17.66 -16.99
N ILE A 261 2.69 16.35 -17.03
CA ILE A 261 3.72 15.31 -17.10
C ILE A 261 4.54 15.44 -18.40
N ARG A 262 3.89 15.71 -19.51
CA ARG A 262 4.57 15.97 -20.80
C ARG A 262 5.43 17.22 -20.75
N TYR A 263 4.92 18.28 -20.13
CA TYR A 263 5.71 19.48 -19.86
C TYR A 263 7.00 19.15 -19.13
N LEU A 264 6.90 18.43 -18.00
CA LEU A 264 8.08 17.99 -17.25
C LEU A 264 9.02 17.11 -18.08
N HIS A 265 8.46 16.21 -18.91
CA HIS A 265 9.26 15.32 -19.76
C HIS A 265 10.13 16.07 -20.75
N THR A 266 9.62 17.17 -21.32
CA THR A 266 10.26 17.98 -22.37
C THR A 266 11.08 19.16 -21.83
N HIS A 267 10.81 19.62 -20.58
CA HIS A 267 11.49 20.75 -19.95
C HIS A 267 12.47 20.27 -18.89
N GLN A 268 13.72 20.05 -19.30
CA GLN A 268 14.77 19.44 -18.47
C GLN A 268 14.92 20.10 -17.10
N ASN A 269 14.94 21.44 -17.00
CA ASN A 269 15.10 22.13 -15.74
C ASN A 269 13.92 21.89 -14.79
N ALA A 270 12.69 21.95 -15.28
CA ALA A 270 11.49 21.68 -14.48
C ALA A 270 11.46 20.23 -13.98
N TYR A 271 11.83 19.27 -14.85
CA TYR A 271 11.98 17.86 -14.46
C TYR A 271 13.02 17.66 -13.35
N LEU A 272 14.22 18.26 -13.51
CA LEU A 272 15.30 18.12 -12.53
C LEU A 272 14.97 18.84 -11.22
N ASP A 273 14.29 19.98 -11.27
CA ASP A 273 13.84 20.69 -10.08
C ASP A 273 12.89 19.82 -9.26
N MET A 274 11.93 19.17 -9.88
CA MET A 274 11.05 18.23 -9.19
C MET A 274 11.79 16.97 -8.74
N LEU A 275 12.62 16.37 -9.60
CA LEU A 275 13.37 15.14 -9.27
C LEU A 275 14.27 15.34 -8.06
N TYR A 276 14.86 16.52 -7.91
CA TYR A 276 15.80 16.84 -6.83
C TYR A 276 15.18 17.60 -5.68
N GLU A 277 13.87 17.73 -5.63
CA GLU A 277 13.15 18.27 -4.49
C GLU A 277 13.12 17.26 -3.34
N ASN A 278 13.18 17.75 -2.10
CA ASN A 278 13.08 16.86 -0.95
C ASN A 278 11.70 16.20 -0.88
N PRO A 279 11.59 14.85 -0.85
CA PRO A 279 10.30 14.19 -0.83
C PRO A 279 9.50 14.39 0.46
N LEU A 280 10.14 14.80 1.55
CA LEU A 280 9.51 14.93 2.85
C LEU A 280 9.18 16.38 3.18
N ASN A 281 8.06 16.60 3.87
CA ASN A 281 7.72 17.91 4.38
C ASN A 281 8.74 18.38 5.43
N SER A 282 9.15 19.64 5.36
CA SER A 282 10.11 20.26 6.28
C SER A 282 9.47 20.76 7.58
N VAL A 283 8.21 20.48 7.84
CA VAL A 283 7.44 21.04 8.96
C VAL A 283 7.99 20.63 10.32
N ASN A 284 8.65 19.49 10.41
CA ASN A 284 9.46 19.14 11.56
C ASN A 284 10.93 19.21 11.16
N GLU A 285 11.58 20.35 11.41
CA GLU A 285 12.99 20.59 11.06
C GLU A 285 13.95 19.53 11.64
N LYS A 286 13.59 18.90 12.75
CA LYS A 286 14.39 17.83 13.37
C LYS A 286 14.22 16.48 12.69
N ALA A 287 13.06 16.22 12.15
CA ALA A 287 12.71 14.91 11.58
C ALA A 287 12.45 14.95 10.07
N GLY A 288 12.19 16.11 9.48
CA GLY A 288 11.85 16.24 8.06
C GLY A 288 10.49 15.66 7.69
N PHE A 289 9.64 15.34 8.69
CA PHE A 289 8.31 14.78 8.47
C PHE A 289 7.25 15.68 9.08
N TYR A 290 6.08 15.71 8.46
CA TYR A 290 4.89 16.35 9.00
C TYR A 290 4.44 15.69 10.33
N GLN A 291 4.69 14.40 10.50
CA GLN A 291 4.32 13.63 11.68
C GLN A 291 5.54 13.03 12.36
N ASP A 292 5.45 12.90 13.68
CA ASP A 292 6.43 12.13 14.44
C ASP A 292 6.31 10.66 14.10
N LEU A 293 7.30 10.13 13.39
CA LEU A 293 7.44 8.76 12.96
C LEU A 293 8.41 7.96 13.84
N SER A 294 8.62 8.38 15.11
CA SER A 294 9.57 7.73 16.00
C SER A 294 9.08 6.37 16.49
N PHE A 295 10.01 5.48 16.84
CA PHE A 295 9.68 4.25 17.56
C PHE A 295 9.05 4.56 18.92
N GLU A 296 9.50 5.62 19.55
CA GLU A 296 9.01 6.11 20.83
C GLU A 296 7.50 6.34 20.79
N LYS A 297 6.98 6.99 19.76
CA LYS A 297 5.54 7.21 19.61
C LYS A 297 4.73 5.91 19.55
N ILE A 298 5.25 4.90 18.82
CA ILE A 298 4.62 3.58 18.78
C ILE A 298 4.71 2.89 20.12
N LEU A 299 5.90 2.93 20.74
CA LEU A 299 6.14 2.30 22.05
C LEU A 299 5.32 2.96 23.16
N ASP A 300 5.12 4.26 23.12
CA ASP A 300 4.30 5.00 24.09
C ASP A 300 2.81 4.74 23.88
N PHE A 301 2.36 4.57 22.64
CA PHE A 301 1.00 4.10 22.37
C PHE A 301 0.73 2.72 22.99
N PHE A 302 1.66 1.76 22.84
CA PHE A 302 1.54 0.45 23.46
C PHE A 302 1.69 0.48 24.96
N LYS A 303 2.53 1.36 25.51
CA LYS A 303 2.62 1.60 26.96
C LYS A 303 1.27 2.04 27.51
N ASN A 304 0.62 3.03 26.87
CA ASN A 304 -0.71 3.47 27.25
C ASN A 304 -1.73 2.32 27.21
N ILE A 305 -1.73 1.49 26.15
CA ILE A 305 -2.62 0.33 26.07
C ILE A 305 -2.41 -0.64 27.24
N LEU A 306 -1.15 -0.90 27.61
CA LEU A 306 -0.82 -1.88 28.64
C LEU A 306 -1.10 -1.36 30.06
N GLU A 307 -0.88 -0.06 30.30
CA GLU A 307 -1.10 0.59 31.61
C GLU A 307 -2.58 0.94 31.86
N ASN A 308 -3.42 1.00 30.83
CA ASN A 308 -4.85 1.27 31.00
C ASN A 308 -5.60 -0.05 31.19
N ASP A 309 -6.25 -0.23 32.33
CA ASP A 309 -7.01 -1.46 32.66
C ASP A 309 -8.38 -1.54 31.98
N THR A 310 -8.81 -0.46 31.29
CA THR A 310 -10.13 -0.41 30.66
C THR A 310 -10.20 -1.23 29.38
N ILE A 311 -11.19 -2.09 29.30
CA ILE A 311 -11.67 -2.71 28.07
C ILE A 311 -12.86 -1.90 27.58
N TYR A 312 -12.77 -1.31 26.40
CA TYR A 312 -13.79 -0.42 25.84
C TYR A 312 -14.86 -1.16 25.06
N HIS A 313 -14.52 -2.29 24.42
CA HIS A 313 -15.52 -3.11 23.77
C HIS A 313 -16.40 -3.81 24.82
N ASN A 314 -17.69 -3.95 24.52
CA ASN A 314 -18.61 -4.62 25.44
C ASN A 314 -18.41 -6.14 25.38
N PRO A 315 -17.98 -6.81 26.48
CA PRO A 315 -17.75 -8.26 26.51
C PRO A 315 -19.06 -9.08 26.61
N SER A 316 -20.23 -8.45 26.78
CA SER A 316 -21.48 -9.19 26.98
C SER A 316 -21.85 -10.05 25.78
N ALA A 317 -22.49 -11.19 26.03
CA ALA A 317 -23.00 -12.06 24.98
C ALA A 317 -24.00 -11.33 24.08
N LEU A 318 -24.90 -10.54 24.67
CA LEU A 318 -25.89 -9.75 23.92
C LEU A 318 -25.23 -8.78 22.94
N TYR A 319 -24.17 -8.07 23.36
CA TYR A 319 -23.46 -7.15 22.48
C TYR A 319 -22.72 -7.89 21.34
N ARG A 320 -22.15 -9.04 21.65
CA ARG A 320 -21.54 -9.93 20.64
C ARG A 320 -22.59 -10.36 19.61
N ASP A 321 -23.74 -10.82 20.06
CA ASP A 321 -24.83 -11.30 19.20
C ASP A 321 -25.38 -10.17 18.30
N LEU A 322 -25.44 -8.94 18.80
CA LEU A 322 -25.85 -7.76 18.02
C LEU A 322 -24.80 -7.38 16.94
N ASN A 323 -23.52 -7.62 17.20
CA ASN A 323 -22.44 -7.31 16.24
C ASN A 323 -22.14 -8.45 15.25
N GLU A 324 -22.56 -9.67 15.53
CA GLU A 324 -22.36 -10.79 14.64
C GLU A 324 -22.97 -10.61 13.23
N PRO A 325 -24.20 -10.02 13.07
CA PRO A 325 -24.74 -9.70 11.76
C PRO A 325 -23.89 -8.70 10.97
N LEU A 326 -23.31 -7.67 11.63
CA LEU A 326 -22.44 -6.69 10.97
C LEU A 326 -21.16 -7.35 10.46
N VAL A 327 -20.57 -8.22 11.26
CA VAL A 327 -19.41 -9.03 10.88
C VAL A 327 -19.76 -9.96 9.71
N SER A 328 -20.98 -10.52 9.72
CA SER A 328 -21.46 -11.41 8.63
C SER A 328 -21.67 -10.66 7.33
N VAL A 329 -22.15 -9.42 7.37
CA VAL A 329 -22.27 -8.56 6.17
C VAL A 329 -20.90 -8.25 5.57
N ASP A 330 -19.92 -7.95 6.40
CA ASP A 330 -18.55 -7.73 5.95
C ASP A 330 -17.92 -9.00 5.34
N ASP A 331 -18.18 -10.16 5.90
CA ASP A 331 -17.77 -11.45 5.33
C ASP A 331 -18.42 -11.70 3.96
N LEU A 332 -19.71 -11.43 3.83
CA LEU A 332 -20.45 -11.56 2.56
C LEU A 332 -19.94 -10.57 1.52
N ARG A 333 -19.65 -9.32 1.89
CA ARG A 333 -19.06 -8.33 0.99
C ARG A 333 -17.72 -8.81 0.45
N ARG A 334 -16.86 -9.34 1.31
CA ARG A 334 -15.54 -9.86 0.92
C ARG A 334 -15.64 -11.07 0.01
N ASP A 335 -16.54 -12.01 0.32
CA ASP A 335 -16.77 -13.17 -0.53
C ASP A 335 -17.31 -12.75 -1.90
N HIS A 336 -18.17 -11.73 -1.94
CA HIS A 336 -18.64 -11.13 -3.19
C HIS A 336 -17.50 -10.50 -3.99
N GLU A 337 -16.65 -9.67 -3.36
CA GLU A 337 -15.48 -9.07 -4.01
C GLU A 337 -14.49 -10.14 -4.52
N ARG A 338 -14.27 -11.19 -3.72
CA ARG A 338 -13.45 -12.34 -4.11
C ARG A 338 -14.04 -13.11 -5.31
N LEU A 339 -15.34 -13.27 -5.34
CA LEU A 339 -16.04 -13.89 -6.46
C LEU A 339 -15.97 -13.00 -7.71
N LEU A 340 -16.17 -11.69 -7.56
CA LEU A 340 -16.03 -10.74 -8.66
C LEU A 340 -14.60 -10.75 -9.22
N SER A 341 -13.58 -10.74 -8.36
CA SER A 341 -12.19 -10.79 -8.81
C SER A 341 -11.86 -12.05 -9.62
N LYS A 342 -12.51 -13.18 -9.31
CA LYS A 342 -12.38 -14.43 -10.07
C LYS A 342 -13.24 -14.43 -11.34
N ALA A 343 -14.39 -13.76 -11.31
CA ALA A 343 -15.31 -13.72 -12.44
C ALA A 343 -14.88 -12.71 -13.50
N THR A 344 -14.23 -11.62 -13.14
CA THR A 344 -13.80 -10.55 -14.07
C THR A 344 -12.94 -11.08 -15.22
N PRO A 345 -11.89 -11.89 -15.00
CA PRO A 345 -11.10 -12.46 -16.10
C PRO A 345 -11.93 -13.38 -17.01
N LEU A 346 -12.93 -14.09 -16.46
CA LEU A 346 -13.83 -14.94 -17.23
C LEU A 346 -14.82 -14.11 -18.06
N LEU A 347 -15.27 -12.98 -17.53
CA LEU A 347 -16.11 -12.02 -18.25
C LEU A 347 -15.35 -11.38 -19.41
N GLU A 348 -14.11 -10.95 -19.18
CA GLU A 348 -13.21 -10.42 -20.23
C GLU A 348 -12.96 -11.47 -21.32
N LEU A 349 -12.66 -12.72 -20.95
CA LEU A 349 -12.56 -13.83 -21.89
C LEU A 349 -13.87 -14.06 -22.64
N SER A 350 -15.03 -13.90 -22.00
CA SER A 350 -16.33 -14.09 -22.65
C SER A 350 -16.63 -13.04 -23.72
N GLN A 351 -16.00 -11.87 -23.63
CA GLN A 351 -16.10 -10.79 -24.64
C GLN A 351 -15.16 -11.00 -25.82
N ASN A 352 -14.12 -11.83 -25.67
CA ASN A 352 -13.17 -12.14 -26.73
C ASN A 352 -13.87 -12.92 -27.86
N THR A 353 -13.68 -12.47 -29.09
CA THR A 353 -14.31 -13.07 -30.28
C THR A 353 -13.94 -14.55 -30.45
N SER A 354 -12.70 -14.90 -30.20
CA SER A 354 -12.22 -16.30 -30.30
C SER A 354 -12.88 -17.19 -29.23
N PHE A 355 -13.09 -16.68 -28.01
CA PHE A 355 -13.79 -17.41 -26.97
C PHE A 355 -15.28 -17.58 -27.27
N LYS A 356 -15.93 -16.58 -27.88
CA LYS A 356 -17.32 -16.67 -28.32
C LYS A 356 -17.49 -17.77 -29.42
N ILE A 357 -16.54 -17.85 -30.33
CA ILE A 357 -16.50 -18.88 -31.37
C ILE A 357 -16.29 -20.27 -30.72
N TYR A 358 -15.31 -20.39 -29.83
CA TYR A 358 -15.05 -21.63 -29.10
C TYR A 358 -16.28 -22.10 -28.30
N ARG A 359 -16.91 -21.16 -27.55
CA ARG A 359 -18.14 -21.45 -26.77
C ARG A 359 -19.28 -21.95 -27.65
N LYS A 360 -19.50 -21.36 -28.83
CA LYS A 360 -20.49 -21.83 -29.80
C LYS A 360 -20.16 -23.24 -30.30
N ALA A 361 -18.91 -23.51 -30.64
CA ALA A 361 -18.47 -24.84 -31.09
C ALA A 361 -18.62 -25.87 -29.96
N TYR A 362 -18.21 -25.55 -28.73
CA TYR A 362 -18.38 -26.44 -27.57
C TYR A 362 -19.84 -26.73 -27.27
N GLN A 363 -20.73 -25.72 -27.29
CA GLN A 363 -22.17 -25.93 -27.08
C GLN A 363 -22.78 -26.88 -28.15
N LYS A 364 -22.34 -26.74 -29.40
CA LYS A 364 -22.78 -27.67 -30.48
C LYS A 364 -22.28 -29.11 -30.26
N SER A 365 -21.11 -29.30 -29.65
CA SER A 365 -20.53 -30.63 -29.37
C SER A 365 -21.10 -31.31 -28.11
N LEU A 366 -21.75 -30.54 -27.20
CA LEU A 366 -22.28 -31.03 -25.94
C LEU A 366 -23.24 -32.25 -26.08
N PRO A 367 -24.17 -32.30 -27.07
CA PRO A 367 -25.03 -33.46 -27.25
C PRO A 367 -24.23 -34.74 -27.59
N LEU A 368 -23.22 -34.60 -28.45
CA LEU A 368 -22.33 -35.69 -28.83
C LEU A 368 -21.48 -36.15 -27.64
N LEU A 369 -20.89 -35.24 -26.88
CA LEU A 369 -20.12 -35.56 -25.67
C LEU A 369 -20.98 -36.25 -24.61
N ARG A 370 -22.23 -35.83 -24.45
CA ARG A 370 -23.19 -36.53 -23.55
C ARG A 370 -23.56 -37.95 -24.04
N ALA A 371 -23.70 -38.13 -25.34
CA ALA A 371 -23.94 -39.44 -25.93
C ALA A 371 -22.73 -40.36 -25.72
N ILE A 372 -21.52 -39.90 -25.99
CA ILE A 372 -20.27 -40.66 -25.76
C ILE A 372 -20.13 -41.02 -24.27
N ARG A 373 -20.41 -40.10 -23.35
CA ARG A 373 -20.34 -40.37 -21.91
C ARG A 373 -21.36 -41.38 -21.41
N ARG A 374 -22.55 -41.44 -22.04
CA ARG A 374 -23.55 -42.48 -21.79
C ARG A 374 -23.14 -43.85 -22.35
N TRP A 375 -22.43 -43.86 -23.46
CA TRP A 375 -21.93 -45.08 -24.08
C TRP A 375 -20.76 -45.70 -23.30
N ILE A 376 -19.85 -44.84 -22.76
CA ILE A 376 -18.72 -45.31 -21.94
C ILE A 376 -19.18 -45.79 -20.55
N LYS A 377 -20.35 -45.38 -20.08
CA LYS A 377 -20.91 -45.80 -18.78
C LYS A 377 -21.82 -47.07 -18.87
N LYS A 378 -22.05 -47.59 -20.06
CA LYS A 378 -22.64 -48.90 -20.30
C LYS A 378 -21.54 -49.94 -20.54
#